data_2243ddc971919d379bccc3f8d2da0a69
#
_entry.id   2243ddc971919d379bccc3f8d2da0a69
#
_cell.length_a   1.000
_cell.length_b   1.000
_cell.length_c   1.000
_cell.angle_alpha   90.00
_cell.angle_beta   90.00
_cell.angle_gamma   90.00
#
_symmetry.space_group_name_H-M   'P 1'
#
loop_
_entity.id
_entity.type
_entity.pdbx_description
1 polymer ?
#
loop_
_entity_poly.entity_id
_entity_poly.type
_entity_poly.pdbx_seq_one_letter_code
_entity_poly.pdbx_strand_id
1 'polypeptide(L)'
;MSEISKRLLQGTSKPAGAPAALVLEDGAVFRGTSCAAAGEVFGEICFNTSLEGYLEVITDPSYAGQIVTMTYPQIGNYGVNVDDAQADEPALRGLVVRDLCATPSNWRSAQGLPDYLRDHGVVAVEGVDTRALVRHVRDCGAQRAVLSTVDVDEASLLAKVRASASIVGQNLASTVSCARPRRFSADDLPASQAFALAAPPEPRFKVVAYDCGAKRSILENLVRAGCGVTCVPWDTPADEVLTMAPDGVFLSNGPGDPEAVEGTYAQVEQLLGRVPVFGICLGHQMIAKAAGSDIEKLKFGHRGGNHPVMNLRTRRVEITAQNHGFGLVFPSLGALVPELSAGVCAHEDLSLIHI
;
A
#
# COMPACT_ATOMS: atom_id res chain seq x y z
N MET A 1 -26.88 10.45 -39.78
CA MET A 1 -26.25 10.27 -38.45
C MET A 1 -27.32 9.83 -37.47
N SER A 2 -27.17 8.64 -36.87
CA SER A 2 -28.14 8.12 -35.91
C SER A 2 -28.16 8.98 -34.63
N GLU A 3 -29.30 8.96 -33.88
CA GLU A 3 -29.39 9.65 -32.58
C GLU A 3 -28.30 9.22 -31.60
N ILE A 4 -27.83 7.94 -31.70
CA ILE A 4 -26.71 7.41 -30.95
C ILE A 4 -25.41 8.17 -31.29
N SER A 5 -25.16 8.46 -32.59
CA SER A 5 -23.98 9.23 -32.99
C SER A 5 -24.05 10.70 -32.50
N LYS A 6 -25.24 11.26 -32.37
CA LYS A 6 -25.43 12.62 -31.82
C LYS A 6 -25.21 12.67 -30.31
N ARG A 7 -25.60 11.61 -29.57
CA ARG A 7 -25.33 11.49 -28.13
C ARG A 7 -23.85 11.26 -27.81
N LEU A 8 -23.13 10.52 -28.66
CA LEU A 8 -21.68 10.31 -28.50
C LEU A 8 -20.85 11.58 -28.84
N LEU A 9 -21.37 12.47 -29.65
CA LEU A 9 -20.73 13.76 -29.98
C LEU A 9 -21.10 14.90 -29.03
N GLN A 10 -22.20 14.79 -28.29
CA GLN A 10 -22.45 15.64 -27.12
C GLN A 10 -21.63 15.03 -25.97
N GLY A 11 -20.36 15.39 -25.92
CA GLY A 11 -19.53 15.09 -24.76
C GLY A 11 -20.31 15.49 -23.51
N THR A 12 -20.68 14.53 -22.68
CA THR A 12 -21.29 14.82 -21.39
C THR A 12 -20.27 15.65 -20.63
N SER A 13 -20.48 16.98 -20.62
CA SER A 13 -19.66 17.85 -19.79
C SER A 13 -19.83 17.31 -18.36
N LYS A 14 -18.74 16.80 -17.79
CA LYS A 14 -18.70 16.35 -16.41
C LYS A 14 -19.24 17.51 -15.56
N PRO A 15 -20.22 17.30 -14.67
CA PRO A 15 -20.68 18.36 -13.77
C PRO A 15 -19.47 18.88 -12.98
N ALA A 16 -19.33 20.19 -12.91
CA ALA A 16 -18.24 20.81 -12.16
C ALA A 16 -18.37 20.39 -10.68
N GLY A 17 -17.38 19.71 -10.16
CA GLY A 17 -17.30 19.36 -8.74
C GLY A 17 -17.15 20.60 -7.86
N ALA A 18 -17.48 20.50 -6.58
CA ALA A 18 -17.24 21.58 -5.63
C ALA A 18 -15.73 21.91 -5.56
N PRO A 19 -15.34 23.18 -5.34
CA PRO A 19 -13.95 23.55 -5.10
C PRO A 19 -13.34 22.70 -3.98
N ALA A 20 -12.07 22.32 -4.15
CA ALA A 20 -11.33 21.53 -3.19
C ALA A 20 -9.88 22.01 -3.09
N ALA A 21 -9.25 21.76 -1.95
CA ALA A 21 -7.87 22.13 -1.71
C ALA A 21 -7.11 21.00 -1.02
N LEU A 22 -5.87 20.80 -1.45
CA LEU A 22 -4.83 20.06 -0.75
C LEU A 22 -3.83 21.07 -0.19
N VAL A 23 -3.63 21.07 1.12
CA VAL A 23 -2.66 21.94 1.79
C VAL A 23 -1.65 21.09 2.53
N LEU A 24 -0.37 21.37 2.32
CA LEU A 24 0.76 20.70 2.95
C LEU A 24 1.24 21.47 4.18
N GLU A 25 1.90 20.82 5.11
CA GLU A 25 2.36 21.45 6.37
C GLU A 25 3.40 22.57 6.17
N ASP A 26 4.12 22.56 5.06
CA ASP A 26 5.06 23.63 4.68
C ASP A 26 4.36 24.85 4.10
N GLY A 27 3.04 24.76 3.84
CA GLY A 27 2.21 25.84 3.31
C GLY A 27 1.97 25.78 1.81
N ALA A 28 2.48 24.76 1.11
CA ALA A 28 2.16 24.56 -0.30
C ALA A 28 0.68 24.20 -0.48
N VAL A 29 0.03 24.83 -1.47
CA VAL A 29 -1.40 24.69 -1.75
C VAL A 29 -1.61 24.21 -3.18
N PHE A 30 -2.43 23.18 -3.35
CA PHE A 30 -2.84 22.65 -4.64
C PHE A 30 -4.36 22.64 -4.71
N ARG A 31 -4.92 23.33 -5.71
CA ARG A 31 -6.37 23.48 -5.90
C ARG A 31 -6.89 22.50 -6.93
N GLY A 32 -8.10 22.04 -6.73
CA GLY A 32 -8.80 21.14 -7.62
C GLY A 32 -10.31 21.19 -7.41
N THR A 33 -10.99 20.14 -7.80
CA THR A 33 -12.43 19.96 -7.61
C THR A 33 -12.72 18.59 -7.01
N SER A 34 -13.74 18.53 -6.16
CA SER A 34 -14.24 17.26 -5.59
C SER A 34 -14.76 16.35 -6.70
N CYS A 35 -14.35 15.08 -6.68
CA CYS A 35 -14.78 14.10 -7.67
C CYS A 35 -15.35 12.80 -7.08
N ALA A 36 -15.45 12.71 -5.74
CA ALA A 36 -16.01 11.56 -5.02
C ALA A 36 -16.77 11.99 -3.76
N ALA A 37 -16.49 11.41 -2.58
CA ALA A 37 -17.11 11.80 -1.33
C ALA A 37 -16.70 13.21 -0.90
N ALA A 38 -17.62 13.95 -0.28
CA ALA A 38 -17.33 15.22 0.35
C ALA A 38 -16.73 14.96 1.76
N GLY A 39 -15.76 15.79 2.16
CA GLY A 39 -15.16 15.66 3.48
C GLY A 39 -13.84 16.39 3.62
N GLU A 40 -13.22 16.19 4.79
CA GLU A 40 -11.90 16.69 5.13
C GLU A 40 -11.10 15.55 5.77
N VAL A 41 -9.92 15.26 5.23
CA VAL A 41 -9.08 14.16 5.67
C VAL A 41 -7.63 14.60 5.86
N PHE A 42 -6.96 13.98 6.83
CA PHE A 42 -5.57 14.23 7.17
C PHE A 42 -4.76 12.98 6.95
N GLY A 43 -3.53 13.14 6.47
CA GLY A 43 -2.61 12.03 6.26
C GLY A 43 -1.25 12.51 5.76
N GLU A 44 -0.32 11.58 5.61
CA GLU A 44 0.94 11.86 4.93
C GLU A 44 0.72 11.86 3.41
N ILE A 45 1.13 12.93 2.73
CA ILE A 45 1.09 12.97 1.26
C ILE A 45 2.17 12.07 0.68
N CYS A 46 1.77 11.21 -0.24
CA CYS A 46 2.68 10.42 -1.05
C CYS A 46 2.22 10.36 -2.51
N PHE A 47 3.06 9.78 -3.38
CA PHE A 47 2.69 9.60 -4.79
C PHE A 47 3.04 8.19 -5.26
N ASN A 48 2.25 7.66 -6.20
CA ASN A 48 2.48 6.37 -6.83
C ASN A 48 2.72 6.56 -8.33
N THR A 49 3.77 5.92 -8.87
CA THR A 49 4.20 6.06 -10.27
C THR A 49 3.71 4.94 -11.18
N SER A 50 2.84 4.06 -10.72
CA SER A 50 2.24 3.01 -11.54
C SER A 50 1.36 3.61 -12.64
N LEU A 51 1.41 3.00 -13.83
CA LEU A 51 0.58 3.41 -14.97
C LEU A 51 -0.84 2.86 -14.89
N GLU A 52 -1.02 1.76 -14.19
CA GLU A 52 -2.27 1.01 -14.01
C GLU A 52 -2.32 0.43 -12.59
N GLY A 53 -3.39 -0.27 -12.23
CA GLY A 53 -3.53 -0.86 -10.90
C GLY A 53 -4.01 0.15 -9.84
N TYR A 54 -4.81 1.14 -10.23
CA TYR A 54 -5.27 2.14 -9.27
C TYR A 54 -6.18 1.55 -8.19
N LEU A 55 -6.96 0.49 -8.47
CA LEU A 55 -7.80 -0.14 -7.47
C LEU A 55 -6.94 -0.89 -6.44
N GLU A 56 -5.90 -1.57 -6.91
CA GLU A 56 -4.89 -2.21 -6.06
C GLU A 56 -4.20 -1.19 -5.14
N VAL A 57 -3.92 0.02 -5.64
CA VAL A 57 -3.38 1.11 -4.82
C VAL A 57 -4.40 1.60 -3.79
N ILE A 58 -5.65 1.83 -4.20
CA ILE A 58 -6.71 2.35 -3.34
C ILE A 58 -7.04 1.39 -2.19
N THR A 59 -7.00 0.10 -2.47
CA THR A 59 -7.35 -0.96 -1.51
C THR A 59 -6.14 -1.60 -0.82
N ASP A 60 -4.89 -1.19 -1.14
CA ASP A 60 -3.68 -1.68 -0.45
C ASP A 60 -3.65 -1.15 1.00
N PRO A 61 -3.76 -2.03 2.03
CA PRO A 61 -3.72 -1.61 3.43
C PRO A 61 -2.47 -0.81 3.81
N SER A 62 -1.37 -0.96 3.09
CA SER A 62 -0.13 -0.20 3.33
C SER A 62 -0.29 1.31 3.13
N TYR A 63 -1.38 1.78 2.50
CA TYR A 63 -1.68 3.22 2.38
C TYR A 63 -2.53 3.78 3.52
N ALA A 64 -2.86 2.99 4.55
CA ALA A 64 -3.56 3.53 5.71
C ALA A 64 -2.76 4.70 6.32
N GLY A 65 -3.46 5.79 6.62
CA GLY A 65 -2.84 7.03 7.10
C GLY A 65 -2.28 7.95 6.00
N GLN A 66 -2.37 7.59 4.72
CA GLN A 66 -1.77 8.35 3.62
C GLN A 66 -2.82 8.95 2.65
N ILE A 67 -2.50 10.13 2.11
CA ILE A 67 -3.19 10.75 0.97
C ILE A 67 -2.33 10.45 -0.27
N VAL A 68 -2.90 9.73 -1.24
CA VAL A 68 -2.16 9.21 -2.38
C VAL A 68 -2.38 10.05 -3.62
N THR A 69 -1.30 10.49 -4.25
CA THR A 69 -1.32 11.16 -5.56
C THR A 69 -0.95 10.16 -6.65
N MET A 70 -1.83 9.95 -7.62
CA MET A 70 -1.50 9.15 -8.81
C MET A 70 -0.76 10.03 -9.82
N THR A 71 0.42 9.58 -10.28
CA THR A 71 1.21 10.33 -11.26
C THR A 71 0.69 10.16 -12.69
N TYR A 72 0.05 9.02 -12.97
CA TYR A 72 -0.60 8.80 -14.26
C TYR A 72 -1.79 9.75 -14.42
N PRO A 73 -1.90 10.47 -15.56
CA PRO A 73 -2.84 11.56 -15.67
C PRO A 73 -4.31 11.14 -15.72
N GLN A 74 -4.62 9.97 -16.26
CA GLN A 74 -6.00 9.45 -16.35
C GLN A 74 -6.21 8.25 -15.44
N ILE A 75 -7.09 8.41 -14.46
CA ILE A 75 -7.44 7.37 -13.49
C ILE A 75 -8.92 7.00 -13.63
N GLY A 76 -9.28 5.73 -13.43
CA GLY A 76 -10.66 5.26 -13.52
C GLY A 76 -11.11 4.81 -14.92
N ASN A 77 -10.24 4.85 -15.91
CA ASN A 77 -10.58 4.58 -17.33
C ASN A 77 -11.05 3.14 -17.61
N TYR A 78 -10.67 2.16 -16.80
CA TYR A 78 -11.15 0.77 -16.91
C TYR A 78 -12.15 0.37 -15.79
N GLY A 79 -12.56 1.33 -14.93
CA GLY A 79 -13.55 1.11 -13.87
C GLY A 79 -13.01 0.31 -12.70
N VAL A 80 -13.92 -0.24 -11.92
CA VAL A 80 -13.64 -1.07 -10.74
C VAL A 80 -13.99 -2.51 -11.06
N ASN A 81 -13.06 -3.42 -10.77
CA ASN A 81 -13.28 -4.85 -10.77
C ASN A 81 -12.89 -5.41 -9.41
N VAL A 82 -13.83 -6.02 -8.71
CA VAL A 82 -13.63 -6.51 -7.33
C VAL A 82 -12.52 -7.56 -7.19
N ASP A 83 -12.22 -8.29 -8.27
CA ASP A 83 -11.13 -9.27 -8.28
C ASP A 83 -9.74 -8.63 -8.16
N ASP A 84 -9.62 -7.33 -8.50
CA ASP A 84 -8.35 -6.61 -8.45
C ASP A 84 -8.12 -5.95 -7.05
N ALA A 85 -9.14 -5.97 -6.16
CA ALA A 85 -9.05 -5.38 -4.84
C ALA A 85 -8.10 -6.15 -3.92
N GLN A 86 -7.26 -5.42 -3.18
CA GLN A 86 -6.28 -6.00 -2.25
C GLN A 86 -6.81 -6.16 -0.82
N ALA A 87 -7.90 -5.48 -0.50
CA ALA A 87 -8.68 -5.60 0.72
C ALA A 87 -10.15 -5.33 0.40
N ASP A 88 -11.05 -5.63 1.35
CA ASP A 88 -12.49 -5.44 1.16
C ASP A 88 -12.89 -3.96 1.10
N GLU A 89 -12.13 -3.09 1.76
CA GLU A 89 -12.36 -1.65 1.85
C GLU A 89 -11.14 -0.85 1.40
N PRO A 90 -11.32 0.37 0.85
CA PRO A 90 -10.24 1.31 0.63
C PRO A 90 -9.46 1.62 1.92
N ALA A 91 -8.13 1.63 1.82
CA ALA A 91 -7.29 1.85 2.99
C ALA A 91 -6.73 3.27 3.08
N LEU A 92 -6.56 3.95 1.95
CA LEU A 92 -6.02 5.30 1.89
C LEU A 92 -6.96 6.34 2.55
N ARG A 93 -6.41 7.46 3.00
CA ARG A 93 -7.17 8.58 3.57
C ARG A 93 -7.84 9.44 2.50
N GLY A 94 -7.19 9.61 1.36
CA GLY A 94 -7.70 10.42 0.26
C GLY A 94 -6.93 10.20 -1.02
N LEU A 95 -7.53 10.56 -2.14
CA LEU A 95 -6.98 10.37 -3.46
C LEU A 95 -6.86 11.70 -4.21
N VAL A 96 -5.69 11.94 -4.81
CA VAL A 96 -5.43 13.11 -5.65
C VAL A 96 -5.06 12.66 -7.06
N VAL A 97 -5.79 13.16 -8.05
CA VAL A 97 -5.59 12.78 -9.45
C VAL A 97 -5.58 14.02 -10.36
N ARG A 98 -5.02 13.86 -11.55
CA ARG A 98 -5.11 14.89 -12.60
C ARG A 98 -6.48 14.89 -13.25
N ASP A 99 -6.96 13.71 -13.63
CA ASP A 99 -8.26 13.53 -14.30
C ASP A 99 -8.87 12.20 -13.87
N LEU A 100 -10.12 12.24 -13.37
CA LEU A 100 -10.87 11.06 -12.98
C LEU A 100 -11.90 10.73 -14.04
N CYS A 101 -11.76 9.58 -14.70
CA CYS A 101 -12.66 9.13 -15.75
C CYS A 101 -14.05 8.82 -15.16
N ALA A 102 -15.07 9.52 -15.67
CA ALA A 102 -16.45 9.34 -15.21
C ALA A 102 -17.12 8.09 -15.81
N THR A 103 -16.68 7.67 -17.01
CA THR A 103 -17.30 6.56 -17.73
C THR A 103 -16.22 5.55 -18.14
N PRO A 104 -16.12 4.41 -17.43
CA PRO A 104 -15.12 3.42 -17.75
C PRO A 104 -15.42 2.71 -19.09
N SER A 105 -14.37 2.24 -19.75
CA SER A 105 -14.44 1.46 -20.98
C SER A 105 -13.68 0.14 -20.82
N ASN A 106 -14.27 -0.82 -20.10
CA ASN A 106 -13.75 -2.16 -19.91
C ASN A 106 -14.90 -3.13 -19.64
N TRP A 107 -14.88 -4.28 -20.28
CA TRP A 107 -15.92 -5.30 -20.11
C TRP A 107 -15.96 -5.93 -18.69
N ARG A 108 -14.85 -5.87 -17.94
CA ARG A 108 -14.75 -6.32 -16.54
C ARG A 108 -15.24 -5.28 -15.54
N SER A 109 -15.53 -4.07 -15.99
CA SER A 109 -15.96 -2.99 -15.07
C SER A 109 -17.32 -3.30 -14.47
N ALA A 110 -17.36 -3.47 -13.16
CA ALA A 110 -18.60 -3.61 -12.40
C ALA A 110 -19.18 -2.25 -12.01
N GLN A 111 -18.31 -1.21 -11.86
CA GLN A 111 -18.69 0.12 -11.39
C GLN A 111 -17.68 1.17 -11.89
N GLY A 112 -18.13 2.43 -12.02
CA GLY A 112 -17.23 3.57 -12.23
C GLY A 112 -16.43 3.90 -10.94
N LEU A 113 -15.18 4.30 -11.11
CA LEU A 113 -14.33 4.63 -9.96
C LEU A 113 -14.87 5.81 -9.11
N PRO A 114 -15.46 6.88 -9.69
CA PRO A 114 -16.05 7.97 -8.89
C PRO A 114 -17.16 7.49 -7.94
N ASP A 115 -18.00 6.55 -8.42
CA ASP A 115 -19.10 6.00 -7.62
C ASP A 115 -18.55 5.08 -6.52
N TYR A 116 -17.61 4.20 -6.86
CA TYR A 116 -16.93 3.36 -5.89
C TYR A 116 -16.31 4.18 -4.75
N LEU A 117 -15.55 5.22 -5.06
CA LEU A 117 -14.94 6.09 -4.05
C LEU A 117 -15.99 6.79 -3.19
N ARG A 118 -17.12 7.18 -3.78
CA ARG A 118 -18.24 7.82 -3.05
C ARG A 118 -18.93 6.85 -2.11
N ASP A 119 -19.21 5.63 -2.59
CA ASP A 119 -19.90 4.59 -1.82
C ASP A 119 -19.07 4.18 -0.59
N HIS A 120 -17.74 4.22 -0.69
CA HIS A 120 -16.80 3.94 0.41
C HIS A 120 -16.35 5.19 1.19
N GLY A 121 -16.94 6.36 0.94
CA GLY A 121 -16.64 7.59 1.67
C GLY A 121 -15.23 8.14 1.46
N VAL A 122 -14.55 7.75 0.37
CA VAL A 122 -13.20 8.24 0.06
C VAL A 122 -13.26 9.66 -0.48
N VAL A 123 -12.57 10.58 0.18
CA VAL A 123 -12.40 11.96 -0.31
C VAL A 123 -11.41 11.96 -1.47
N ALA A 124 -11.84 12.43 -2.64
CA ALA A 124 -10.99 12.49 -3.82
C ALA A 124 -11.10 13.83 -4.54
N VAL A 125 -9.97 14.30 -5.04
CA VAL A 125 -9.86 15.60 -5.74
C VAL A 125 -9.16 15.40 -7.09
N GLU A 126 -9.75 16.00 -8.13
CA GLU A 126 -9.22 16.03 -9.47
C GLU A 126 -8.87 17.45 -9.93
N GLY A 127 -8.23 17.57 -11.10
CA GLY A 127 -7.81 18.84 -11.69
C GLY A 127 -6.55 19.43 -11.09
N VAL A 128 -5.93 18.70 -10.13
CA VAL A 128 -4.68 19.10 -9.49
C VAL A 128 -3.51 18.99 -10.47
N ASP A 129 -2.57 19.93 -10.42
CA ASP A 129 -1.28 19.75 -11.09
C ASP A 129 -0.44 18.70 -10.32
N THR A 130 -0.73 17.42 -10.61
CA THR A 130 -0.06 16.29 -9.98
C THR A 130 1.42 16.26 -10.27
N ARG A 131 1.88 16.79 -11.41
CA ARG A 131 3.31 16.88 -11.72
C ARG A 131 4.02 17.89 -10.80
N ALA A 132 3.43 19.07 -10.59
CA ALA A 132 3.98 20.05 -9.65
C ALA A 132 3.99 19.51 -8.22
N LEU A 133 2.90 18.87 -7.79
CA LEU A 133 2.79 18.24 -6.46
C LEU A 133 3.86 17.15 -6.26
N VAL A 134 4.00 16.24 -7.21
CA VAL A 134 4.99 15.14 -7.13
C VAL A 134 6.43 15.68 -7.07
N ARG A 135 6.74 16.71 -7.85
CA ARG A 135 8.06 17.37 -7.78
C ARG A 135 8.28 18.01 -6.42
N HIS A 136 7.27 18.67 -5.87
CA HIS A 136 7.34 19.28 -4.55
C HIS A 136 7.61 18.23 -3.46
N VAL A 137 6.83 17.13 -3.43
CA VAL A 137 7.01 16.03 -2.46
C VAL A 137 8.38 15.36 -2.63
N ARG A 138 8.87 15.18 -3.86
CA ARG A 138 10.20 14.62 -4.12
C ARG A 138 11.30 15.54 -3.57
N ASP A 139 11.16 16.85 -3.76
CA ASP A 139 12.20 17.83 -3.44
C ASP A 139 12.16 18.22 -1.94
N CYS A 140 10.97 18.31 -1.32
CA CYS A 140 10.78 18.68 0.08
C CYS A 140 10.61 17.49 1.04
N GLY A 141 10.21 16.33 0.54
CA GLY A 141 9.91 15.11 1.31
C GLY A 141 8.41 14.89 1.48
N ALA A 142 8.06 13.65 1.86
CA ALA A 142 6.72 13.31 2.29
C ALA A 142 6.42 14.02 3.61
N GLN A 143 5.24 14.63 3.73
CA GLN A 143 4.87 15.48 4.84
C GLN A 143 3.37 15.38 5.13
N ARG A 144 2.94 15.93 6.27
CA ARG A 144 1.50 15.98 6.60
C ARG A 144 0.76 16.83 5.59
N ALA A 145 -0.45 16.40 5.27
CA ALA A 145 -1.34 17.09 4.35
C ALA A 145 -2.79 17.02 4.84
N VAL A 146 -3.59 17.99 4.44
CA VAL A 146 -5.04 18.00 4.54
C VAL A 146 -5.63 18.09 3.14
N LEU A 147 -6.58 17.21 2.84
CA LEU A 147 -7.38 17.23 1.63
C LEU A 147 -8.81 17.57 2.01
N SER A 148 -9.35 18.68 1.52
CA SER A 148 -10.67 19.15 1.91
C SER A 148 -11.51 19.57 0.70
N THR A 149 -12.78 19.18 0.72
CA THR A 149 -13.82 19.55 -0.21
C THR A 149 -14.94 20.40 0.46
N VAL A 150 -14.77 20.69 1.76
CA VAL A 150 -15.75 21.40 2.59
C VAL A 150 -15.19 22.70 3.15
N ASP A 151 -13.89 22.77 3.35
CA ASP A 151 -13.14 23.98 3.70
C ASP A 151 -12.08 24.22 2.62
N VAL A 152 -12.01 25.43 2.08
CA VAL A 152 -11.01 25.82 1.08
C VAL A 152 -10.22 27.06 1.47
N ASP A 153 -10.37 27.49 2.73
CA ASP A 153 -9.58 28.57 3.33
C ASP A 153 -8.18 28.07 3.65
N GLU A 154 -7.17 28.65 3.00
CA GLU A 154 -5.78 28.20 3.12
C GLU A 154 -5.23 28.38 4.54
N ALA A 155 -5.57 29.45 5.22
CA ALA A 155 -5.07 29.71 6.57
C ALA A 155 -5.68 28.73 7.57
N SER A 156 -6.99 28.44 7.44
CA SER A 156 -7.69 27.42 8.22
C SER A 156 -7.06 26.05 8.04
N LEU A 157 -6.89 25.61 6.78
CA LEU A 157 -6.33 24.30 6.45
C LEU A 157 -4.88 24.18 6.89
N LEU A 158 -4.06 25.22 6.74
CA LEU A 158 -2.67 25.22 7.19
C LEU A 158 -2.57 25.08 8.72
N ALA A 159 -3.43 25.75 9.46
CA ALA A 159 -3.47 25.60 10.92
C ALA A 159 -3.85 24.16 11.33
N LYS A 160 -4.86 23.59 10.67
CA LYS A 160 -5.33 22.22 10.93
C LYS A 160 -4.26 21.17 10.60
N VAL A 161 -3.59 21.26 9.44
CA VAL A 161 -2.57 20.27 9.06
C VAL A 161 -1.35 20.32 9.98
N ARG A 162 -0.95 21.51 10.44
CA ARG A 162 0.15 21.63 11.40
C ARG A 162 -0.19 21.08 12.79
N ALA A 163 -1.47 21.05 13.14
CA ALA A 163 -1.96 20.43 14.38
C ALA A 163 -2.22 18.93 14.26
N SER A 164 -2.23 18.37 13.03
CA SER A 164 -2.50 16.96 12.82
C SER A 164 -1.33 16.05 13.24
N ALA A 165 -1.63 14.77 13.49
CA ALA A 165 -0.62 13.79 13.87
C ALA A 165 0.27 13.38 12.69
N SER A 166 1.56 13.14 12.94
CA SER A 166 2.50 12.52 11.99
C SER A 166 2.26 11.02 11.91
N ILE A 167 2.57 10.39 10.77
CA ILE A 167 2.58 8.93 10.63
C ILE A 167 3.72 8.28 11.42
N VAL A 168 4.79 9.03 11.69
CA VAL A 168 5.93 8.56 12.49
C VAL A 168 5.47 8.30 13.93
N GLY A 169 5.83 7.15 14.48
CA GLY A 169 5.44 6.71 15.82
C GLY A 169 4.01 6.16 15.90
N GLN A 170 3.27 6.02 14.78
CA GLN A 170 1.94 5.43 14.79
C GLN A 170 1.95 3.96 14.39
N ASN A 171 1.37 3.11 15.23
CA ASN A 171 1.07 1.73 14.89
C ASN A 171 -0.22 1.66 14.05
N LEU A 172 -0.09 1.84 12.75
CA LEU A 172 -1.21 1.73 11.82
C LEU A 172 -1.52 0.28 11.43
N ALA A 173 -0.60 -0.65 11.63
CA ALA A 173 -0.84 -2.08 11.40
C ALA A 173 -2.00 -2.59 12.26
N SER A 174 -2.12 -2.11 13.50
CA SER A 174 -3.24 -2.46 14.39
C SER A 174 -4.62 -2.07 13.86
N THR A 175 -4.70 -1.09 12.95
CA THR A 175 -5.97 -0.59 12.40
C THR A 175 -6.46 -1.38 11.20
N VAL A 176 -5.59 -2.18 10.58
CA VAL A 176 -5.88 -2.93 9.34
C VAL A 176 -5.70 -4.44 9.50
N SER A 177 -5.19 -4.89 10.64
CA SER A 177 -5.00 -6.30 10.97
C SER A 177 -6.33 -7.01 11.22
N CYS A 178 -6.38 -8.30 10.95
CA CYS A 178 -7.53 -9.13 11.32
C CYS A 178 -7.72 -9.17 12.84
N ALA A 179 -8.97 -9.16 13.29
CA ALA A 179 -9.30 -9.16 14.72
C ALA A 179 -9.12 -10.54 15.40
N ARG A 180 -9.04 -11.60 14.62
CA ARG A 180 -8.92 -13.00 15.10
C ARG A 180 -8.29 -13.87 14.02
N PRO A 181 -7.69 -15.01 14.40
CA PRO A 181 -7.15 -15.95 13.44
C PRO A 181 -8.20 -16.38 12.40
N ARG A 182 -7.80 -16.40 11.12
CA ARG A 182 -8.63 -16.87 10.01
C ARG A 182 -7.81 -17.68 9.04
N ARG A 183 -8.42 -18.72 8.47
CA ARG A 183 -7.82 -19.49 7.39
C ARG A 183 -8.01 -18.76 6.07
N PHE A 184 -6.99 -18.78 5.22
CA PHE A 184 -7.07 -18.33 3.83
C PHE A 184 -6.72 -19.54 2.93
N SER A 185 -7.59 -19.85 1.98
CA SER A 185 -7.56 -21.12 1.21
C SER A 185 -7.87 -20.88 -0.26
N ALA A 186 -7.96 -21.97 -1.01
CA ALA A 186 -8.36 -21.93 -2.42
C ALA A 186 -9.77 -21.35 -2.64
N ASP A 187 -10.65 -21.48 -1.63
CA ASP A 187 -12.04 -20.97 -1.71
C ASP A 187 -12.10 -19.43 -1.63
N ASP A 188 -11.03 -18.80 -1.12
CA ASP A 188 -10.91 -17.33 -1.01
C ASP A 188 -10.32 -16.69 -2.28
N LEU A 189 -9.91 -17.50 -3.26
CA LEU A 189 -9.34 -17.00 -4.50
C LEU A 189 -10.43 -16.41 -5.40
N PRO A 190 -10.17 -15.27 -6.08
CA PRO A 190 -11.15 -14.67 -6.96
C PRO A 190 -11.49 -15.62 -8.12
N ALA A 191 -12.79 -15.73 -8.41
CA ALA A 191 -13.34 -16.55 -9.49
C ALA A 191 -13.20 -15.85 -10.87
N SER A 192 -12.07 -15.21 -11.15
CA SER A 192 -11.86 -14.48 -12.40
C SER A 192 -11.96 -15.42 -13.59
N GLN A 193 -13.01 -15.24 -14.39
CA GLN A 193 -13.23 -16.02 -15.63
C GLN A 193 -12.27 -15.61 -16.77
N ALA A 194 -11.67 -14.41 -16.67
CA ALA A 194 -10.85 -13.86 -17.74
C ALA A 194 -9.44 -14.46 -17.78
N PHE A 195 -8.92 -14.84 -16.62
CA PHE A 195 -7.57 -15.39 -16.47
C PHE A 195 -7.66 -16.61 -15.56
N ALA A 196 -8.26 -17.70 -16.09
CA ALA A 196 -8.29 -18.98 -15.38
C ALA A 196 -6.86 -19.46 -15.17
N LEU A 197 -6.26 -19.03 -14.05
CA LEU A 197 -5.04 -19.62 -13.57
C LEU A 197 -5.35 -21.08 -13.19
N ALA A 198 -4.36 -21.95 -13.34
CA ALA A 198 -4.51 -23.33 -12.89
C ALA A 198 -4.98 -23.37 -11.44
N ALA A 199 -5.81 -24.37 -11.10
CA ALA A 199 -6.21 -24.59 -9.72
C ALA A 199 -4.96 -24.70 -8.83
N PRO A 200 -4.98 -24.11 -7.62
CA PRO A 200 -3.86 -24.24 -6.70
C PRO A 200 -3.65 -25.72 -6.35
N PRO A 201 -2.40 -26.15 -6.11
CA PRO A 201 -2.11 -27.50 -5.66
C PRO A 201 -2.66 -27.73 -4.24
N GLU A 202 -2.83 -28.98 -3.87
CA GLU A 202 -3.09 -29.32 -2.47
C GLU A 202 -2.02 -28.75 -1.54
N PRO A 203 -2.38 -28.20 -0.37
CA PRO A 203 -1.45 -27.59 0.54
C PRO A 203 -0.40 -28.62 1.04
N ARG A 204 0.88 -28.30 0.82
CA ARG A 204 2.01 -29.10 1.26
C ARG A 204 2.71 -28.53 2.50
N PHE A 205 2.58 -27.21 2.69
CA PHE A 205 3.21 -26.48 3.78
C PHE A 205 2.16 -25.73 4.57
N LYS A 206 2.33 -25.68 5.89
CA LYS A 206 1.51 -24.91 6.80
C LYS A 206 2.21 -23.59 7.13
N VAL A 207 1.62 -22.47 6.70
CA VAL A 207 2.16 -21.14 6.95
C VAL A 207 1.25 -20.37 7.90
N VAL A 208 1.82 -19.82 8.97
CA VAL A 208 1.15 -18.84 9.81
C VAL A 208 1.59 -17.45 9.37
N ALA A 209 0.63 -16.61 9.01
CA ALA A 209 0.85 -15.26 8.49
C ALA A 209 0.41 -14.21 9.51
N TYR A 210 1.34 -13.43 10.06
CA TYR A 210 1.00 -12.23 10.81
C TYR A 210 0.40 -11.20 9.86
N ASP A 211 -0.84 -10.83 10.12
CA ASP A 211 -1.58 -9.86 9.33
C ASP A 211 -1.35 -8.44 9.88
N CYS A 212 -0.40 -7.75 9.29
CA CYS A 212 -0.13 -6.33 9.55
C CYS A 212 -0.80 -5.41 8.52
N GLY A 213 -1.75 -5.93 7.75
CA GLY A 213 -2.37 -5.30 6.59
C GLY A 213 -1.98 -6.03 5.31
N ALA A 214 -2.18 -7.35 5.29
CA ALA A 214 -1.81 -8.21 4.18
C ALA A 214 -2.61 -7.90 2.93
N LYS A 215 -1.93 -7.67 1.80
CA LYS A 215 -2.58 -7.63 0.49
C LYS A 215 -3.12 -9.02 0.13
N ARG A 216 -4.35 -9.05 -0.37
CA ARG A 216 -5.01 -10.30 -0.80
C ARG A 216 -4.15 -11.10 -1.77
N SER A 217 -3.56 -10.43 -2.78
CA SER A 217 -2.72 -11.08 -3.79
C SER A 217 -1.48 -11.79 -3.21
N ILE A 218 -0.95 -11.35 -2.08
CA ILE A 218 0.16 -12.02 -1.41
C ILE A 218 -0.31 -13.36 -0.82
N LEU A 219 -1.45 -13.36 -0.12
CA LEU A 219 -2.04 -14.57 0.45
C LEU A 219 -2.45 -15.56 -0.65
N GLU A 220 -3.02 -15.05 -1.76
CA GLU A 220 -3.35 -15.86 -2.95
C GLU A 220 -2.11 -16.53 -3.53
N ASN A 221 -1.00 -15.80 -3.65
CA ASN A 221 0.24 -16.36 -4.18
C ASN A 221 0.84 -17.44 -3.26
N LEU A 222 0.73 -17.29 -1.93
CA LEU A 222 1.11 -18.34 -0.99
C LEU A 222 0.27 -19.61 -1.20
N VAL A 223 -1.06 -19.47 -1.35
CA VAL A 223 -1.95 -20.61 -1.62
C VAL A 223 -1.61 -21.27 -2.97
N ARG A 224 -1.37 -20.46 -4.02
CA ARG A 224 -0.97 -20.97 -5.34
C ARG A 224 0.40 -21.66 -5.31
N ALA A 225 1.28 -21.29 -4.38
CA ALA A 225 2.55 -21.96 -4.14
C ALA A 225 2.41 -23.27 -3.34
N GLY A 226 1.21 -23.65 -2.90
CA GLY A 226 0.93 -24.87 -2.14
C GLY A 226 1.06 -24.69 -0.63
N CYS A 227 0.81 -23.49 -0.12
CA CYS A 227 0.75 -23.21 1.29
C CYS A 227 -0.69 -23.21 1.80
N GLY A 228 -0.95 -23.90 2.92
CA GLY A 228 -2.15 -23.70 3.73
C GLY A 228 -1.89 -22.55 4.69
N VAL A 229 -2.57 -21.41 4.46
CA VAL A 229 -2.30 -20.17 5.20
C VAL A 229 -3.28 -19.99 6.34
N THR A 230 -2.77 -19.67 7.53
CA THR A 230 -3.57 -19.17 8.66
C THR A 230 -3.09 -17.76 9.00
N CYS A 231 -3.92 -16.76 8.74
CA CYS A 231 -3.67 -15.39 9.14
C CYS A 231 -3.96 -15.22 10.63
N VAL A 232 -3.08 -14.55 11.35
CA VAL A 232 -3.21 -14.21 12.77
C VAL A 232 -3.06 -12.71 12.97
N PRO A 233 -3.66 -12.10 14.01
CA PRO A 233 -3.45 -10.70 14.36
C PRO A 233 -1.96 -10.32 14.47
N TRP A 234 -1.68 -9.04 14.22
CA TRP A 234 -0.34 -8.46 14.21
C TRP A 234 0.46 -8.68 15.51
N ASP A 235 -0.23 -8.82 16.66
CA ASP A 235 0.34 -8.94 18.01
C ASP A 235 0.24 -10.34 18.60
N THR A 236 -0.10 -11.35 17.80
CA THR A 236 -0.24 -12.74 18.27
C THR A 236 1.06 -13.23 18.89
N PRO A 237 1.03 -13.79 20.13
CA PRO A 237 2.22 -14.31 20.80
C PRO A 237 2.95 -15.41 20.01
N ALA A 238 4.27 -15.37 19.99
CA ALA A 238 5.10 -16.35 19.28
C ALA A 238 4.83 -17.79 19.73
N ASP A 239 4.61 -18.01 21.03
CA ASP A 239 4.29 -19.34 21.57
C ASP A 239 2.96 -19.86 21.05
N GLU A 240 1.94 -19.00 20.89
CA GLU A 240 0.67 -19.37 20.27
C GLU A 240 0.86 -19.79 18.82
N VAL A 241 1.64 -19.02 18.04
CA VAL A 241 1.99 -19.36 16.66
C VAL A 241 2.71 -20.71 16.59
N LEU A 242 3.67 -20.96 17.47
CA LEU A 242 4.42 -22.23 17.51
C LEU A 242 3.55 -23.43 17.88
N THR A 243 2.50 -23.24 18.71
CA THR A 243 1.54 -24.34 19.00
C THR A 243 0.77 -24.78 17.76
N MET A 244 0.65 -23.91 16.75
CA MET A 244 0.04 -24.26 15.46
C MET A 244 0.95 -25.18 14.63
N ALA A 245 2.20 -25.43 15.05
CA ALA A 245 3.21 -26.22 14.35
C ALA A 245 3.36 -25.83 12.86
N PRO A 246 3.73 -24.58 12.55
CA PRO A 246 3.91 -24.12 11.18
C PRO A 246 5.22 -24.66 10.58
N ASP A 247 5.22 -24.89 9.28
CA ASP A 247 6.44 -25.14 8.50
C ASP A 247 7.19 -23.83 8.20
N GLY A 248 6.50 -22.68 8.29
CA GLY A 248 7.06 -21.35 8.13
C GLY A 248 6.13 -20.27 8.66
N VAL A 249 6.70 -19.12 9.01
CA VAL A 249 5.99 -17.91 9.43
C VAL A 249 6.19 -16.82 8.38
N PHE A 250 5.09 -16.20 8.00
CA PHE A 250 5.08 -15.09 7.07
C PHE A 250 4.69 -13.79 7.80
N LEU A 251 5.43 -12.72 7.55
CA LEU A 251 5.12 -11.37 8.04
C LEU A 251 4.66 -10.53 6.85
N SER A 252 3.43 -10.05 6.89
CA SER A 252 2.84 -9.35 5.78
C SER A 252 3.40 -7.93 5.59
N ASN A 253 3.13 -7.34 4.45
CA ASN A 253 3.18 -5.90 4.26
C ASN A 253 2.23 -5.19 5.23
N GLY A 254 2.36 -3.88 5.36
CA GLY A 254 1.48 -3.09 6.21
C GLY A 254 1.85 -1.61 6.24
N PRO A 255 1.00 -0.78 6.84
CA PRO A 255 1.18 0.65 6.96
C PRO A 255 1.96 1.06 8.22
N GLY A 256 2.39 2.31 8.23
CA GLY A 256 2.89 2.97 9.41
C GLY A 256 4.40 2.83 9.62
N ASP A 257 4.78 3.13 10.85
CA ASP A 257 6.17 3.12 11.29
C ASP A 257 6.52 1.74 11.84
N PRO A 258 7.52 1.03 11.30
CA PRO A 258 7.95 -0.28 11.81
C PRO A 258 8.35 -0.24 13.29
N GLU A 259 8.92 0.86 13.76
CA GLU A 259 9.32 1.01 15.17
C GLU A 259 8.12 1.06 16.12
N ALA A 260 6.97 1.52 15.64
CA ALA A 260 5.72 1.56 16.42
C ALA A 260 5.00 0.19 16.49
N VAL A 261 5.44 -0.81 15.74
CA VAL A 261 4.83 -2.15 15.71
C VAL A 261 5.61 -3.12 16.61
N GLU A 262 5.97 -2.65 17.81
CA GLU A 262 6.77 -3.40 18.79
C GLU A 262 6.16 -4.77 19.13
N GLY A 263 4.83 -4.86 19.22
CA GLY A 263 4.13 -6.12 19.46
C GLY A 263 4.50 -7.23 18.48
N THR A 264 4.78 -6.90 17.22
CA THR A 264 5.14 -7.89 16.19
C THR A 264 6.64 -8.21 16.21
N TYR A 265 7.52 -7.21 16.14
CA TYR A 265 8.96 -7.55 16.02
C TYR A 265 9.52 -8.22 17.29
N ALA A 266 8.98 -7.95 18.47
CA ALA A 266 9.31 -8.68 19.68
C ALA A 266 8.89 -10.17 19.63
N GLN A 267 7.81 -10.50 18.91
CA GLN A 267 7.45 -11.90 18.65
C GLN A 267 8.40 -12.52 17.61
N VAL A 268 8.79 -11.76 16.59
CA VAL A 268 9.72 -12.22 15.55
C VAL A 268 11.06 -12.64 16.16
N GLU A 269 11.60 -11.90 17.12
CA GLU A 269 12.84 -12.27 17.85
C GLU A 269 12.76 -13.67 18.43
N GLN A 270 11.59 -14.07 18.95
CA GLN A 270 11.36 -15.38 19.55
C GLN A 270 11.17 -16.49 18.51
N LEU A 271 10.83 -16.15 17.27
CA LEU A 271 10.62 -17.09 16.17
C LEU A 271 11.91 -17.37 15.39
N LEU A 272 12.83 -16.39 15.34
CA LEU A 272 14.11 -16.54 14.62
C LEU A 272 14.91 -17.73 15.14
N GLY A 273 15.42 -18.55 14.23
CA GLY A 273 16.14 -19.78 14.54
C GLY A 273 15.29 -20.98 15.01
N ARG A 274 13.96 -20.79 15.19
CA ARG A 274 13.03 -21.87 15.58
C ARG A 274 12.16 -22.35 14.41
N VAL A 275 11.86 -21.47 13.48
CA VAL A 275 11.04 -21.72 12.28
C VAL A 275 11.52 -20.81 11.17
N PRO A 276 11.46 -21.22 9.88
CA PRO A 276 11.70 -20.32 8.75
C PRO A 276 10.76 -19.10 8.80
N VAL A 277 11.33 -17.90 8.69
CA VAL A 277 10.56 -16.64 8.69
C VAL A 277 10.82 -15.90 7.39
N PHE A 278 9.74 -15.44 6.76
CA PHE A 278 9.79 -14.62 5.55
C PHE A 278 8.91 -13.38 5.72
N GLY A 279 9.35 -12.24 5.23
CA GLY A 279 8.60 -10.98 5.34
C GLY A 279 8.62 -10.15 4.06
N ILE A 280 7.53 -9.41 3.84
CA ILE A 280 7.39 -8.47 2.72
C ILE A 280 7.16 -7.06 3.27
N CYS A 281 7.91 -6.06 2.75
CA CYS A 281 7.79 -4.65 3.09
C CYS A 281 7.90 -4.43 4.61
N LEU A 282 6.82 -4.06 5.30
CA LEU A 282 6.80 -3.92 6.77
C LEU A 282 7.32 -5.20 7.45
N GLY A 283 6.89 -6.38 6.99
CA GLY A 283 7.37 -7.66 7.52
C GLY A 283 8.87 -7.86 7.39
N HIS A 284 9.46 -7.46 6.26
CA HIS A 284 10.91 -7.45 6.05
C HIS A 284 11.61 -6.50 7.03
N GLN A 285 11.05 -5.29 7.23
CA GLN A 285 11.59 -4.30 8.17
C GLN A 285 11.53 -4.80 9.62
N MET A 286 10.45 -5.50 10.00
CA MET A 286 10.32 -6.10 11.33
C MET A 286 11.31 -7.25 11.58
N ILE A 287 11.60 -8.07 10.57
CA ILE A 287 12.65 -9.10 10.66
C ILE A 287 14.01 -8.42 10.89
N ALA A 288 14.31 -7.38 10.14
CA ALA A 288 15.56 -6.65 10.28
C ALA A 288 15.67 -5.97 11.66
N LYS A 289 14.57 -5.38 12.15
CA LYS A 289 14.51 -4.79 13.51
C LYS A 289 14.71 -5.83 14.58
N ALA A 290 14.05 -6.99 14.49
CA ALA A 290 14.23 -8.11 15.38
C ALA A 290 15.68 -8.66 15.36
N ALA A 291 16.38 -8.55 14.24
CA ALA A 291 17.80 -8.86 14.12
C ALA A 291 18.73 -7.73 14.61
N GLY A 292 18.18 -6.62 15.13
CA GLY A 292 18.92 -5.49 15.70
C GLY A 292 19.32 -4.38 14.69
N SER A 293 18.73 -4.37 13.50
CA SER A 293 18.95 -3.29 12.52
C SER A 293 18.18 -2.02 12.89
N ASP A 294 18.74 -0.87 12.54
CA ASP A 294 18.04 0.41 12.59
C ASP A 294 17.15 0.60 11.35
N ILE A 295 16.05 1.33 11.55
CA ILE A 295 15.11 1.72 10.51
C ILE A 295 15.11 3.25 10.40
N GLU A 296 15.05 3.77 9.18
CA GLU A 296 14.93 5.21 8.94
C GLU A 296 13.75 5.55 8.04
N LYS A 297 13.18 6.74 8.26
CA LYS A 297 12.18 7.26 7.34
C LYS A 297 12.85 7.82 6.10
N LEU A 298 12.45 7.31 4.95
CA LEU A 298 12.93 7.80 3.66
C LEU A 298 12.29 9.16 3.34
N LYS A 299 13.01 10.00 2.60
CA LYS A 299 12.56 11.36 2.26
C LYS A 299 11.16 11.38 1.63
N PHE A 300 10.89 10.51 0.67
CA PHE A 300 9.57 10.37 0.02
C PHE A 300 9.17 8.90 -0.24
N GLY A 301 10.05 7.94 0.11
CA GLY A 301 9.82 6.51 -0.10
C GLY A 301 9.87 6.06 -1.55
N HIS A 302 9.59 4.77 -1.76
CA HIS A 302 9.50 4.17 -3.09
C HIS A 302 8.08 3.65 -3.29
N ARG A 303 7.39 4.13 -4.34
CA ARG A 303 6.01 3.70 -4.66
C ARG A 303 5.79 3.69 -6.16
N GLY A 304 5.45 2.51 -6.68
CA GLY A 304 5.18 2.30 -8.10
C GLY A 304 5.62 0.91 -8.57
N GLY A 305 5.25 0.56 -9.80
CA GLY A 305 5.51 -0.75 -10.41
C GLY A 305 6.76 -0.81 -11.29
N ASN A 306 7.66 0.16 -11.21
CA ASN A 306 8.78 0.33 -12.16
C ASN A 306 10.13 0.57 -11.48
N HIS A 307 10.32 0.03 -10.28
CA HIS A 307 11.57 0.18 -9.53
C HIS A 307 12.57 -0.94 -9.87
N PRO A 308 13.77 -0.59 -10.37
CA PRO A 308 14.80 -1.59 -10.63
C PRO A 308 15.46 -2.07 -9.34
N VAL A 309 15.59 -3.37 -9.18
CA VAL A 309 16.29 -4.02 -8.07
C VAL A 309 17.35 -4.96 -8.62
N MET A 310 18.59 -4.83 -8.14
CA MET A 310 19.69 -5.69 -8.54
C MET A 310 19.78 -6.89 -7.60
N ASN A 311 19.66 -8.09 -8.15
CA ASN A 311 20.03 -9.31 -7.48
C ASN A 311 21.56 -9.42 -7.41
N LEU A 312 22.14 -9.26 -6.22
CA LEU A 312 23.59 -9.21 -6.03
C LEU A 312 24.30 -10.53 -6.34
N ARG A 313 23.62 -11.68 -6.19
CA ARG A 313 24.17 -13.00 -6.53
C ARG A 313 24.26 -13.22 -8.04
N THR A 314 23.18 -12.88 -8.76
CA THR A 314 23.09 -13.12 -10.21
C THR A 314 23.53 -11.92 -11.05
N ARG A 315 23.67 -10.73 -10.43
CA ARG A 315 23.93 -9.44 -11.09
C ARG A 315 22.86 -9.05 -12.12
N ARG A 316 21.67 -9.64 -12.02
CA ARG A 316 20.53 -9.29 -12.87
C ARG A 316 19.71 -8.19 -12.19
N VAL A 317 19.24 -7.27 -13.02
CA VAL A 317 18.27 -6.25 -12.60
C VAL A 317 16.86 -6.77 -12.90
N GLU A 318 15.99 -6.73 -11.91
CA GLU A 318 14.59 -7.08 -12.01
C GLU A 318 13.76 -5.83 -11.74
N ILE A 319 12.63 -5.67 -12.46
CA ILE A 319 11.71 -4.57 -12.21
C ILE A 319 10.69 -5.04 -11.20
N THR A 320 10.54 -4.27 -10.13
CA THR A 320 9.70 -4.62 -8.98
C THR A 320 8.66 -3.54 -8.69
N ALA A 321 7.58 -3.96 -8.02
CA ALA A 321 6.61 -3.05 -7.42
C ALA A 321 7.03 -2.74 -5.98
N GLN A 322 7.09 -1.45 -5.65
CA GLN A 322 7.48 -0.95 -4.33
C GLN A 322 6.34 -0.12 -3.73
N ASN A 323 6.18 -0.21 -2.41
CA ASN A 323 5.31 0.68 -1.64
C ASN A 323 5.80 0.74 -0.19
N HIS A 324 6.79 1.59 0.10
CA HIS A 324 7.27 1.80 1.46
C HIS A 324 7.81 3.22 1.67
N GLY A 325 7.67 3.73 2.89
CA GLY A 325 8.17 5.04 3.32
C GLY A 325 9.32 4.96 4.31
N PHE A 326 9.68 3.76 4.74
CA PHE A 326 10.79 3.48 5.65
C PHE A 326 11.77 2.51 4.99
N GLY A 327 13.03 2.57 5.39
CA GLY A 327 14.11 1.73 4.88
C GLY A 327 15.04 1.26 5.99
N LEU A 328 15.84 0.25 5.69
CA LEU A 328 16.86 -0.24 6.61
C LEU A 328 18.10 0.65 6.54
N VAL A 329 18.69 0.92 7.69
CA VAL A 329 20.00 1.54 7.80
C VAL A 329 21.06 0.46 7.59
N PHE A 330 21.50 0.27 6.34
CA PHE A 330 22.37 -0.83 5.94
C PHE A 330 23.66 -0.97 6.78
N PRO A 331 24.36 0.12 7.21
CA PRO A 331 25.51 0.00 8.09
C PRO A 331 25.22 -0.68 9.43
N SER A 332 23.98 -0.54 9.96
CA SER A 332 23.61 -1.21 11.23
C SER A 332 23.53 -2.73 11.08
N LEU A 333 23.10 -3.23 9.92
CA LEU A 333 23.15 -4.66 9.59
C LEU A 333 24.58 -5.19 9.50
N GLY A 334 25.51 -4.42 8.95
CA GLY A 334 26.90 -4.79 8.83
C GLY A 334 27.63 -4.97 10.18
N ALA A 335 27.13 -4.30 11.24
CA ALA A 335 27.63 -4.51 12.61
C ALA A 335 27.21 -5.86 13.19
N LEU A 336 26.06 -6.39 12.74
CA LEU A 336 25.49 -7.67 13.18
C LEU A 336 25.97 -8.84 12.32
N VAL A 337 26.17 -8.62 11.05
CA VAL A 337 26.62 -9.61 10.06
C VAL A 337 27.75 -8.99 9.24
N PRO A 338 29.01 -9.14 9.67
CA PRO A 338 30.18 -8.49 9.01
C PRO A 338 30.29 -8.77 7.50
N GLU A 339 29.81 -9.92 7.05
CA GLU A 339 29.79 -10.30 5.63
C GLU A 339 28.85 -9.41 4.79
N LEU A 340 27.82 -8.81 5.40
CA LEU A 340 26.92 -7.86 4.73
C LEU A 340 27.58 -6.49 4.49
N SER A 341 28.56 -6.10 5.31
CA SER A 341 29.32 -4.85 5.13
C SER A 341 30.17 -4.86 3.84
N ALA A 342 30.48 -6.04 3.30
CA ALA A 342 31.18 -6.21 2.03
C ALA A 342 30.24 -6.20 0.80
N GLY A 343 28.95 -5.89 0.97
CA GLY A 343 27.96 -5.87 -0.13
C GLY A 343 27.56 -7.26 -0.66
N VAL A 344 27.87 -8.31 0.11
CA VAL A 344 27.54 -9.70 -0.24
C VAL A 344 26.70 -10.28 0.88
N CYS A 345 25.42 -10.54 0.59
CA CYS A 345 24.56 -11.31 1.48
C CYS A 345 24.96 -12.79 1.39
N ALA A 346 25.83 -13.25 2.30
CA ALA A 346 26.38 -14.59 2.31
C ALA A 346 25.81 -15.49 3.43
N HIS A 347 24.81 -15.04 4.17
CA HIS A 347 24.15 -15.89 5.16
C HIS A 347 23.07 -16.75 4.51
N GLU A 348 23.18 -18.08 4.61
CA GLU A 348 22.22 -19.02 4.05
C GLU A 348 20.81 -18.87 4.67
N ASP A 349 20.72 -18.30 5.88
CA ASP A 349 19.49 -18.19 6.66
C ASP A 349 18.81 -16.81 6.62
N LEU A 350 19.47 -15.76 6.11
CA LEU A 350 18.91 -14.41 6.06
C LEU A 350 19.11 -13.80 4.66
N SER A 351 18.06 -13.83 3.85
CA SER A 351 18.03 -13.14 2.56
C SER A 351 17.27 -11.82 2.70
N LEU A 352 18.01 -10.72 2.84
CA LEU A 352 17.44 -9.36 2.84
C LEU A 352 17.65 -8.72 1.48
N ILE A 353 16.59 -8.26 0.86
CA ILE A 353 16.66 -7.45 -0.37
C ILE A 353 16.70 -5.99 0.07
N HIS A 354 17.85 -5.34 -0.16
CA HIS A 354 17.99 -3.91 0.02
C HIS A 354 17.79 -3.21 -1.32
N ILE A 355 16.95 -2.19 -1.32
CA ILE A 355 16.64 -1.35 -2.48
C ILE A 355 17.30 0.01 -2.33
#